data_9b56abf71eb010f31df7152dd4d9fd59
#
_entry.id   9b56abf71eb010f31df7152dd4d9fd59
#
_cell.length_a   1.000
_cell.length_b   1.000
_cell.length_c   1.000
_cell.angle_alpha   90.00
_cell.angle_beta   90.00
_cell.angle_gamma   90.00
#
_symmetry.space_group_name_H-M   'P 1'
#
loop_
_entity.id
_entity.type
_entity.pdbx_description
1 polymer ?
#
loop_
_entity_poly.entity_id
_entity_poly.type
_entity_poly.pdbx_seq_one_letter_code
_entity_poly.pdbx_strand_id
1 'polypeptide(L)'
;MKHRIVTAAQMKEIERAGDAHGLPYLQMMENAGLAAYAELQKQFPHSGRLLVVCGKGNNGGDGFVIARAAAKDGWNVTVLLAEGEPKTSDAILNFERLHSLPVHICTDCSVLETQHFDAAVDALYGTGFHGELRADAPSAQKRCLCAGRRPTQRHQYGYRRGCRRCCPCRFDRNL
;
A
#
# COMPACT_ATOMS: atom_id res chain seq x y z
N MET A 1 -14.04 18.39 -13.33
CA MET A 1 -14.03 17.14 -14.13
C MET A 1 -14.93 16.12 -13.46
N LYS A 2 -15.79 15.42 -14.21
CA LYS A 2 -16.57 14.29 -13.64
C LYS A 2 -15.63 13.09 -13.54
N HIS A 3 -15.35 12.62 -12.33
CA HIS A 3 -14.61 11.38 -12.13
C HIS A 3 -15.46 10.21 -12.62
N ARG A 4 -14.92 9.39 -13.53
CA ARG A 4 -15.55 8.15 -13.98
C ARG A 4 -15.06 7.01 -13.11
N ILE A 5 -15.99 6.27 -12.54
CA ILE A 5 -15.70 5.02 -11.86
C ILE A 5 -15.68 3.91 -12.92
N VAL A 6 -14.61 3.14 -12.97
CA VAL A 6 -14.42 2.03 -13.91
C VAL A 6 -14.30 0.71 -13.14
N THR A 7 -14.68 -0.40 -13.77
CA THR A 7 -14.46 -1.74 -13.23
C THR A 7 -13.00 -2.17 -13.39
N ALA A 8 -12.58 -3.21 -12.65
CA ALA A 8 -11.23 -3.77 -12.81
C ALA A 8 -10.92 -4.24 -14.24
N ALA A 9 -11.93 -4.79 -14.94
CA ALA A 9 -11.79 -5.18 -16.33
C ALA A 9 -11.57 -3.98 -17.27
N GLN A 10 -12.35 -2.92 -17.07
CA GLN A 10 -12.18 -1.67 -17.83
C GLN A 10 -10.83 -1.01 -17.55
N MET A 11 -10.33 -1.07 -16.30
CA MET A 11 -9.01 -0.55 -15.97
C MET A 11 -7.91 -1.30 -16.73
N LYS A 12 -7.95 -2.64 -16.77
CA LYS A 12 -6.99 -3.44 -17.56
C LYS A 12 -7.00 -3.09 -19.05
N GLU A 13 -8.19 -2.82 -19.62
CA GLU A 13 -8.29 -2.37 -21.00
C GLU A 13 -7.68 -0.98 -21.21
N ILE A 14 -7.88 -0.06 -20.27
CA ILE A 14 -7.28 1.28 -20.31
C ILE A 14 -5.76 1.18 -20.22
N GLU A 15 -5.25 0.37 -19.30
CA GLU A 15 -3.80 0.14 -19.14
C GLU A 15 -3.20 -0.46 -20.41
N ARG A 16 -3.84 -1.47 -21.00
CA ARG A 16 -3.39 -2.09 -22.26
C ARG A 16 -3.40 -1.10 -23.41
N ALA A 17 -4.45 -0.29 -23.52
CA ALA A 17 -4.54 0.75 -24.53
C ALA A 17 -3.45 1.82 -24.33
N GLY A 18 -3.20 2.22 -23.08
CA GLY A 18 -2.13 3.15 -22.73
C GLY A 18 -0.75 2.63 -23.19
N ASP A 19 -0.43 1.39 -22.88
CA ASP A 19 0.82 0.75 -23.28
C ASP A 19 0.97 0.70 -24.81
N ALA A 20 -0.07 0.31 -25.53
CA ALA A 20 -0.10 0.29 -27.00
C ALA A 20 0.09 1.69 -27.63
N HIS A 21 -0.24 2.77 -26.90
CA HIS A 21 -0.07 4.15 -27.34
C HIS A 21 1.19 4.83 -26.76
N GLY A 22 2.13 4.05 -26.24
CA GLY A 22 3.44 4.54 -25.82
C GLY A 22 3.51 5.05 -24.37
N LEU A 23 2.54 4.69 -23.52
CA LEU A 23 2.62 4.88 -22.07
C LEU A 23 2.91 3.53 -21.38
N PRO A 24 4.19 3.18 -21.10
CA PRO A 24 4.57 1.89 -20.52
C PRO A 24 3.92 1.64 -19.16
N TYR A 25 3.68 0.37 -18.81
CA TYR A 25 3.15 -0.03 -17.48
C TYR A 25 3.96 0.54 -16.33
N LEU A 26 5.29 0.54 -16.43
CA LEU A 26 6.18 1.14 -15.44
C LEU A 26 5.88 2.64 -15.21
N GLN A 27 5.59 3.38 -16.28
CA GLN A 27 5.24 4.80 -16.18
C GLN A 27 3.83 4.98 -15.61
N MET A 28 2.89 4.10 -15.93
CA MET A 28 1.55 4.12 -15.32
C MET A 28 1.63 3.87 -13.82
N MET A 29 2.44 2.89 -13.37
CA MET A 29 2.72 2.61 -11.95
C MET A 29 3.35 3.83 -11.26
N GLU A 30 4.32 4.48 -11.90
CA GLU A 30 4.91 5.72 -11.39
C GLU A 30 3.84 6.81 -11.18
N ASN A 31 3.01 7.04 -12.19
CA ASN A 31 1.94 8.05 -12.14
C ASN A 31 0.90 7.72 -11.05
N ALA A 32 0.52 6.45 -10.92
CA ALA A 32 -0.44 5.99 -9.91
C ALA A 32 0.10 6.16 -8.48
N GLY A 33 1.33 5.73 -8.23
CA GLY A 33 1.97 5.87 -6.93
C GLY A 33 2.18 7.34 -6.55
N LEU A 34 2.60 8.19 -7.47
CA LEU A 34 2.75 9.63 -7.23
C LEU A 34 1.40 10.32 -6.97
N ALA A 35 0.35 9.93 -7.69
CA ALA A 35 -0.99 10.46 -7.44
C ALA A 35 -1.52 10.06 -6.05
N ALA A 36 -1.29 8.80 -5.64
CA ALA A 36 -1.66 8.34 -4.31
C ALA A 36 -0.84 9.05 -3.21
N TYR A 37 0.45 9.30 -3.44
CA TYR A 37 1.28 10.07 -2.52
C TYR A 37 0.80 11.52 -2.39
N ALA A 38 0.39 12.16 -3.49
CA ALA A 38 -0.17 13.49 -3.44
C ALA A 38 -1.44 13.59 -2.58
N GLU A 39 -2.27 12.53 -2.56
CA GLU A 39 -3.42 12.46 -1.64
C GLU A 39 -2.98 12.27 -0.18
N LEU A 40 -1.92 11.50 0.07
CA LEU A 40 -1.35 11.37 1.40
C LEU A 40 -0.86 12.73 1.93
N GLN A 41 -0.14 13.50 1.12
CA GLN A 41 0.38 14.83 1.48
C GLN A 41 -0.72 15.81 1.87
N LYS A 42 -1.89 15.75 1.23
CA LYS A 42 -3.03 16.60 1.58
C LYS A 42 -3.56 16.31 2.99
N GLN A 43 -3.50 15.05 3.42
CA GLN A 43 -3.97 14.62 4.74
C GLN A 43 -2.89 14.81 5.83
N PHE A 44 -1.63 14.71 5.45
CA PHE A 44 -0.47 14.82 6.33
C PHE A 44 0.52 15.84 5.74
N PRO A 45 0.30 17.15 5.97
CA PRO A 45 1.13 18.21 5.39
C PRO A 45 2.55 18.26 5.94
N HIS A 46 2.81 17.58 7.04
CA HIS A 46 4.14 17.48 7.66
C HIS A 46 4.64 16.04 7.56
N SER A 47 5.94 15.88 7.27
CA SER A 47 6.60 14.58 7.28
C SER A 47 6.64 13.98 8.68
N GLY A 48 6.54 12.68 8.75
CA GLY A 48 6.54 11.91 10.00
C GLY A 48 7.07 10.50 9.73
N ARG A 49 6.55 9.53 10.47
CA ARG A 49 6.85 8.10 10.26
C ARG A 49 5.77 7.49 9.38
N LEU A 50 6.17 6.97 8.23
CA LEU A 50 5.28 6.33 7.26
C LEU A 50 5.55 4.83 7.20
N LEU A 51 4.50 4.03 7.39
CA LEU A 51 4.52 2.60 7.08
C LEU A 51 3.91 2.38 5.69
N VAL A 52 4.60 1.63 4.83
CA VAL A 52 4.05 1.15 3.55
C VAL A 52 4.06 -0.37 3.56
N VAL A 53 2.88 -0.98 3.57
CA VAL A 53 2.73 -2.45 3.56
C VAL A 53 2.58 -2.91 2.12
N CYS A 54 3.58 -3.61 1.61
CA CYS A 54 3.65 -4.01 0.21
C CYS A 54 3.43 -5.50 0.02
N GLY A 55 2.59 -5.84 -0.98
CA GLY A 55 2.50 -7.17 -1.54
C GLY A 55 3.57 -7.42 -2.60
N LYS A 56 3.63 -8.66 -3.11
CA LYS A 56 4.62 -9.09 -4.10
C LYS A 56 4.27 -8.72 -5.56
N GLY A 57 3.06 -8.19 -5.81
CA GLY A 57 2.56 -7.84 -7.14
C GLY A 57 2.66 -6.35 -7.45
N ASN A 58 1.96 -5.92 -8.52
CA ASN A 58 1.99 -4.54 -9.01
C ASN A 58 1.46 -3.53 -7.97
N ASN A 59 0.48 -3.91 -7.15
CA ASN A 59 0.02 -3.01 -6.07
C ASN A 59 1.15 -2.69 -5.07
N GLY A 60 2.01 -3.69 -4.76
CA GLY A 60 3.25 -3.45 -4.01
C GLY A 60 4.21 -2.51 -4.74
N GLY A 61 4.26 -2.60 -6.08
CA GLY A 61 5.01 -1.67 -6.93
C GLY A 61 4.57 -0.23 -6.78
N ASP A 62 3.26 0.04 -6.76
CA ASP A 62 2.70 1.37 -6.45
C ASP A 62 3.14 1.82 -5.04
N GLY A 63 3.13 0.90 -4.06
CA GLY A 63 3.63 1.14 -2.71
C GLY A 63 5.10 1.57 -2.68
N PHE A 64 5.95 0.95 -3.49
CA PHE A 64 7.37 1.33 -3.59
C PHE A 64 7.55 2.73 -4.19
N VAL A 65 6.73 3.12 -5.16
CA VAL A 65 6.71 4.49 -5.69
C VAL A 65 6.33 5.49 -4.60
N ILE A 66 5.27 5.21 -3.82
CA ILE A 66 4.84 6.04 -2.68
C ILE A 66 5.98 6.16 -1.65
N ALA A 67 6.59 5.03 -1.26
CA ALA A 67 7.69 5.00 -0.30
C ALA A 67 8.87 5.86 -0.75
N ARG A 68 9.22 5.77 -2.03
CA ARG A 68 10.30 6.56 -2.65
C ARG A 68 9.99 8.05 -2.67
N ALA A 69 8.78 8.45 -3.04
CA ALA A 69 8.35 9.84 -3.03
C ALA A 69 8.37 10.41 -1.61
N ALA A 70 7.81 9.69 -0.65
CA ALA A 70 7.79 10.09 0.75
C ALA A 70 9.20 10.23 1.35
N ALA A 71 10.11 9.29 1.06
CA ALA A 71 11.50 9.38 1.54
C ALA A 71 12.24 10.60 1.00
N LYS A 72 12.00 10.98 -0.27
CA LYS A 72 12.54 12.21 -0.86
C LYS A 72 12.01 13.48 -0.19
N ASP A 73 10.79 13.45 0.30
CA ASP A 73 10.14 14.56 1.00
C ASP A 73 10.39 14.55 2.52
N GLY A 74 11.37 13.73 2.98
CA GLY A 74 11.85 13.71 4.36
C GLY A 74 11.02 12.88 5.34
N TRP A 75 10.12 12.01 4.85
CA TRP A 75 9.48 11.03 5.71
C TRP A 75 10.46 9.95 6.18
N ASN A 76 10.33 9.52 7.44
CA ASN A 76 10.96 8.31 7.93
C ASN A 76 10.12 7.11 7.48
N VAL A 77 10.54 6.47 6.39
CA VAL A 77 9.76 5.44 5.71
C VAL A 77 10.19 4.05 6.12
N THR A 78 9.22 3.24 6.53
CA THR A 78 9.38 1.78 6.69
C THR A 78 8.51 1.07 5.65
N VAL A 79 9.15 0.22 4.85
CA VAL A 79 8.48 -0.67 3.89
C VAL A 79 8.44 -2.07 4.49
N LEU A 80 7.22 -2.60 4.67
CA LEU A 80 7.00 -3.96 5.14
C LEU A 80 6.60 -4.85 3.96
N LEU A 81 7.46 -5.80 3.61
CA LEU A 81 7.22 -6.81 2.57
C LEU A 81 6.39 -7.96 3.14
N ALA A 82 5.06 -7.79 3.21
CA ALA A 82 4.17 -8.72 3.90
C ALA A 82 4.04 -10.10 3.23
N GLU A 83 4.35 -10.19 1.94
CA GLU A 83 4.36 -11.44 1.16
C GLU A 83 5.75 -11.83 0.64
N GLY A 84 6.80 -11.21 1.18
CA GLY A 84 8.18 -11.34 0.70
C GLY A 84 8.47 -10.42 -0.49
N GLU A 85 9.55 -10.69 -1.21
CA GLU A 85 10.04 -9.84 -2.30
C GLU A 85 9.09 -9.74 -3.49
N PRO A 86 9.15 -8.61 -4.24
CA PRO A 86 8.32 -8.41 -5.41
C PRO A 86 8.62 -9.44 -6.51
N LYS A 87 7.60 -9.76 -7.32
CA LYS A 87 7.69 -10.78 -8.38
C LYS A 87 7.41 -10.27 -9.78
N THR A 88 6.77 -9.12 -9.93
CA THR A 88 6.52 -8.52 -11.25
C THR A 88 7.67 -7.60 -11.64
N SER A 89 7.99 -7.52 -12.94
CA SER A 89 9.12 -6.74 -13.46
C SER A 89 9.11 -5.29 -12.99
N ASP A 90 7.95 -4.64 -13.07
CA ASP A 90 7.82 -3.22 -12.72
C ASP A 90 7.92 -2.98 -11.20
N ALA A 91 7.40 -3.93 -10.38
CA ALA A 91 7.55 -3.87 -8.94
C ALA A 91 9.01 -4.09 -8.52
N ILE A 92 9.73 -5.04 -9.15
CA ILE A 92 11.16 -5.28 -8.90
C ILE A 92 11.97 -4.01 -9.17
N LEU A 93 11.77 -3.40 -10.35
CA LEU A 93 12.48 -2.16 -10.71
C LEU A 93 12.20 -1.03 -9.71
N ASN A 94 10.95 -0.88 -9.25
CA ASN A 94 10.62 0.15 -8.26
C ASN A 94 11.18 -0.19 -6.87
N PHE A 95 11.26 -1.47 -6.51
CA PHE A 95 11.90 -1.94 -5.28
C PHE A 95 13.41 -1.65 -5.29
N GLU A 96 14.10 -1.96 -6.37
CA GLU A 96 15.52 -1.68 -6.54
C GLU A 96 15.84 -0.17 -6.37
N ARG A 97 14.97 0.71 -6.85
CA ARG A 97 15.11 2.16 -6.69
C ARG A 97 15.02 2.64 -5.23
N LEU A 98 14.50 1.84 -4.31
CA LEU A 98 14.49 2.19 -2.88
C LEU A 98 15.86 2.08 -2.22
N HIS A 99 16.72 1.19 -2.69
CA HIS A 99 18.03 0.92 -2.05
C HIS A 99 18.96 2.15 -2.03
N SER A 100 18.71 3.14 -2.88
CA SER A 100 19.48 4.39 -2.89
C SER A 100 18.96 5.45 -1.92
N LEU A 101 17.91 5.15 -1.15
CA LEU A 101 17.21 6.09 -0.29
C LEU A 101 17.22 5.62 1.17
N PRO A 102 17.05 6.53 2.14
CA PRO A 102 16.99 6.18 3.55
C PRO A 102 15.65 5.55 3.93
N VAL A 103 15.35 4.39 3.35
CA VAL A 103 14.12 3.62 3.60
C VAL A 103 14.47 2.36 4.39
N HIS A 104 13.77 2.13 5.49
CA HIS A 104 13.90 0.89 6.24
C HIS A 104 13.02 -0.19 5.61
N ILE A 105 13.63 -1.28 5.12
CA ILE A 105 12.93 -2.41 4.49
C ILE A 105 12.97 -3.60 5.44
N CYS A 106 11.82 -4.19 5.73
CA CYS A 106 11.70 -5.35 6.61
C CYS A 106 10.64 -6.34 6.12
N THR A 107 10.76 -7.58 6.59
CA THR A 107 9.78 -8.66 6.36
C THR A 107 9.09 -9.07 7.66
N ASP A 108 9.61 -8.62 8.80
CA ASP A 108 9.10 -8.96 10.13
C ASP A 108 8.01 -7.98 10.56
N CYS A 109 6.83 -8.51 10.83
CA CYS A 109 5.68 -7.74 11.29
C CYS A 109 5.77 -7.28 12.75
N SER A 110 6.80 -7.67 13.51
CA SER A 110 7.05 -7.14 14.85
C SER A 110 7.26 -5.61 14.83
N VAL A 111 7.63 -5.06 13.69
CA VAL A 111 7.72 -3.61 13.45
C VAL A 111 6.41 -2.88 13.76
N LEU A 112 5.26 -3.53 13.57
CA LEU A 112 3.94 -2.98 13.85
C LEU A 112 3.62 -2.90 15.36
N GLU A 113 4.34 -3.65 16.18
CA GLU A 113 4.18 -3.67 17.63
C GLU A 113 5.20 -2.77 18.33
N THR A 114 6.36 -2.63 17.71
CA THR A 114 7.53 -1.96 18.31
C THR A 114 7.68 -0.51 17.87
N GLN A 115 7.04 -0.12 16.78
CA GLN A 115 7.13 1.24 16.25
C GLN A 115 5.76 1.91 16.13
N HIS A 116 5.76 3.22 16.34
CA HIS A 116 4.61 4.07 16.07
C HIS A 116 4.75 4.72 14.69
N PHE A 117 3.65 4.76 13.93
CA PHE A 117 3.57 5.38 12.60
C PHE A 117 2.47 6.44 12.59
N ASP A 118 2.77 7.60 12.00
CA ASP A 118 1.81 8.70 11.84
C ASP A 118 0.84 8.42 10.69
N ALA A 119 1.30 7.72 9.67
CA ALA A 119 0.50 7.29 8.53
C ALA A 119 0.85 5.86 8.10
N ALA A 120 -0.13 5.17 7.50
CA ALA A 120 0.08 3.86 6.91
C ALA A 120 -0.58 3.78 5.53
N VAL A 121 0.15 3.21 4.56
CA VAL A 121 -0.32 2.90 3.21
C VAL A 121 -0.49 1.38 3.09
N ASP A 122 -1.69 0.94 2.71
CA ASP A 122 -1.97 -0.44 2.36
C ASP A 122 -1.79 -0.62 0.84
N ALA A 123 -0.68 -1.24 0.47
CA ALA A 123 -0.32 -1.62 -0.89
C ALA A 123 -0.19 -3.16 -1.02
N LEU A 124 -0.94 -3.92 -0.19
CA LEU A 124 -0.83 -5.37 -0.14
C LEU A 124 -1.55 -6.03 -1.33
N TYR A 125 -2.85 -5.76 -1.46
CA TYR A 125 -3.67 -6.33 -2.51
C TYR A 125 -4.42 -5.25 -3.29
N GLY A 126 -4.34 -5.31 -4.61
CA GLY A 126 -5.07 -4.43 -5.52
C GLY A 126 -6.37 -5.05 -6.03
N THR A 127 -6.97 -4.41 -7.04
CA THR A 127 -8.23 -4.83 -7.69
C THR A 127 -8.17 -6.19 -8.37
N GLY A 128 -6.97 -6.73 -8.59
CA GLY A 128 -6.73 -8.07 -9.16
C GLY A 128 -6.69 -9.20 -8.13
N PHE A 129 -6.94 -8.95 -6.85
CA PHE A 129 -6.98 -9.99 -5.85
C PHE A 129 -8.24 -10.86 -6.01
N HIS A 130 -8.03 -12.13 -6.30
CA HIS A 130 -9.06 -13.15 -6.37
C HIS A 130 -8.71 -14.28 -5.38
N GLY A 131 -9.50 -14.44 -4.34
CA GLY A 131 -9.32 -15.51 -3.37
C GLY A 131 -9.82 -15.15 -1.98
N GLU A 132 -9.91 -16.14 -1.12
CA GLU A 132 -10.14 -15.94 0.31
C GLU A 132 -8.82 -15.60 0.99
N LEU A 133 -8.85 -14.64 1.90
CA LEU A 133 -7.74 -14.41 2.82
C LEU A 133 -7.63 -15.67 3.69
N ARG A 134 -6.61 -16.47 3.46
CA ARG A 134 -6.43 -17.74 4.16
C ARG A 134 -6.43 -17.52 5.66
N ALA A 135 -7.24 -18.32 6.36
CA ALA A 135 -7.28 -18.31 7.82
C ALA A 135 -5.93 -18.68 8.45
N ASP A 136 -5.11 -19.40 7.70
CA ASP A 136 -3.77 -19.87 8.02
C ASP A 136 -2.64 -18.97 7.47
N ALA A 137 -2.99 -17.84 6.85
CA ALA A 137 -1.98 -16.85 6.45
C ALA A 137 -1.05 -16.55 7.64
N PRO A 138 0.28 -16.44 7.42
CA PRO A 138 1.23 -16.14 8.48
C PRO A 138 0.69 -15.02 9.38
N SER A 139 0.93 -15.11 10.68
CA SER A 139 0.44 -14.12 11.67
C SER A 139 0.74 -12.68 11.26
N ALA A 140 1.77 -12.52 10.47
CA ALA A 140 2.22 -11.34 9.77
C ALA A 140 1.14 -10.73 8.84
N GLN A 141 0.57 -11.51 7.93
CA GLN A 141 -0.46 -11.07 6.99
C GLN A 141 -1.74 -10.66 7.70
N LYS A 142 -2.13 -11.39 8.77
CA LYS A 142 -3.31 -11.06 9.58
C LYS A 142 -3.14 -9.74 10.33
N ARG A 143 -1.95 -9.45 10.83
CA ARG A 143 -1.63 -8.23 11.58
C ARG A 143 -1.57 -7.01 10.66
N CYS A 144 -0.94 -7.14 9.47
CA CYS A 144 -0.89 -6.07 8.46
C CYS A 144 -2.28 -5.66 7.97
N LEU A 145 -3.16 -6.63 7.72
CA LEU A 145 -4.54 -6.36 7.32
C LEU A 145 -5.35 -5.64 8.41
N CYS A 146 -5.00 -5.81 9.68
CA CYS A 146 -5.64 -5.09 10.79
C CYS A 146 -5.10 -3.64 10.92
N ALA A 147 -3.82 -3.39 10.64
CA ALA A 147 -3.21 -2.06 10.76
C ALA A 147 -3.69 -1.09 9.66
N GLY A 148 -3.99 -1.58 8.45
CA GLY A 148 -4.52 -0.77 7.33
C GLY A 148 -5.99 -0.37 7.47
N ARG A 149 -6.71 -0.84 8.50
CA ARG A 149 -8.13 -0.55 8.66
C ARG A 149 -8.38 0.68 9.54
N ARG A 150 -8.35 1.86 8.96
CA ARG A 150 -9.10 2.98 9.55
C ARG A 150 -10.61 2.82 9.31
N PRO A 151 -11.49 3.24 10.26
CA PRO A 151 -12.94 3.01 10.19
C PRO A 151 -13.69 3.76 9.07
N THR A 152 -13.02 4.54 8.24
CA THR A 152 -13.65 5.47 7.28
C THR A 152 -13.86 4.92 5.88
N GLN A 153 -13.38 3.73 5.54
CA GLN A 153 -13.78 3.07 4.30
C GLN A 153 -14.82 1.97 4.56
N ARG A 154 -16.02 2.39 4.91
CA ARG A 154 -17.23 1.63 4.58
C ARG A 154 -17.42 1.78 3.08
N HIS A 155 -17.04 0.77 2.31
CA HIS A 155 -17.76 0.29 1.15
C HIS A 155 -16.90 -0.67 0.33
N GLN A 156 -17.48 -1.86 0.12
CA GLN A 156 -17.31 -2.78 -1.00
C GLN A 156 -16.49 -4.07 -0.84
N TYR A 157 -16.07 -4.48 0.35
CA TYR A 157 -15.76 -5.92 0.46
C TYR A 157 -16.49 -6.47 1.69
N GLY A 158 -17.42 -7.41 1.44
CA GLY A 158 -18.26 -8.04 2.45
C GLY A 158 -17.46 -8.79 3.51
N TYR A 159 -17.03 -8.09 4.55
CA TYR A 159 -16.35 -8.66 5.68
C TYR A 159 -17.30 -8.79 6.86
N ARG A 160 -17.60 -10.02 7.25
CA ARG A 160 -18.38 -10.34 8.45
C ARG A 160 -17.63 -9.82 9.70
N ARG A 161 -18.39 -9.18 10.60
CA ARG A 161 -17.96 -8.80 11.95
C ARG A 161 -17.32 -9.99 12.66
N GLY A 162 -16.09 -9.87 13.14
CA GLY A 162 -15.52 -10.95 13.93
C GLY A 162 -14.04 -10.88 14.31
N CYS A 163 -13.43 -9.71 14.44
CA CYS A 163 -12.10 -9.66 15.05
C CYS A 163 -12.06 -8.70 16.23
N ARG A 164 -12.53 -9.14 17.41
CA ARG A 164 -12.41 -8.41 18.68
C ARG A 164 -11.09 -8.65 19.42
N ARG A 165 -10.13 -9.41 18.86
CA ARG A 165 -8.95 -9.89 19.61
C ARG A 165 -7.59 -9.49 19.07
N CYS A 166 -7.46 -8.70 18.01
CA CYS A 166 -6.17 -8.54 17.34
C CYS A 166 -5.53 -7.15 17.45
N CYS A 167 -6.14 -6.17 18.09
CA CYS A 167 -5.47 -4.88 18.30
C CYS A 167 -5.94 -4.21 19.58
N PRO A 168 -5.07 -3.98 20.55
CA PRO A 168 -5.32 -3.04 21.64
C PRO A 168 -4.99 -1.61 21.16
N CYS A 169 -5.53 -1.18 20.02
CA CYS A 169 -5.55 0.23 19.69
C CYS A 169 -6.68 0.87 20.49
N ARG A 170 -6.36 1.35 21.68
CA ARG A 170 -7.20 2.31 22.40
C ARG A 170 -7.26 3.56 21.53
N PHE A 171 -8.40 3.78 20.89
CA PHE A 171 -8.77 5.11 20.46
C PHE A 171 -9.25 5.89 21.68
N ASP A 172 -8.47 6.83 22.14
CA ASP A 172 -8.97 7.91 22.99
C ASP A 172 -9.99 8.72 22.17
N ARG A 173 -11.24 8.68 22.65
CA ARG A 173 -12.33 9.51 22.12
C ARG A 173 -12.23 10.88 22.80
N ASN A 174 -11.25 11.67 22.46
CA ASN A 174 -11.25 13.09 22.77
C ASN A 174 -10.23 13.78 21.88
N LEU A 175 -10.71 14.18 20.71
CA LEU A 175 -10.33 15.40 19.97
C LEU A 175 -11.44 15.63 18.94
#